data_c368f5af4a5cb982ef4e5e8bbf25df28
#
_entry.id   c368f5af4a5cb982ef4e5e8bbf25df28
#
_cell.length_a   1.000
_cell.length_b   1.000
_cell.length_c   1.000
_cell.angle_alpha   90.00
_cell.angle_beta   90.00
_cell.angle_gamma   90.00
#
_symmetry.space_group_name_H-M   'P 1'
#
loop_
_entity.id
_entity.type
_entity.pdbx_description
1 polymer ?
#
loop_
_entity_poly.entity_id
_entity_poly.type
_entity_poly.pdbx_seq_one_letter_code
_entity_poly.pdbx_strand_id
1 'polypeptide(L)'
;MKKLFCIIALAGIALTAWSQKPLRLSTYNGTSVERYDGQQCDVTADRYLFTGWNTISLPFAMTEQELDEALGQGVKLERLVGVTQQGNEIVLNFQDCKAEGIKANQPYILYYPGETSSKKFSANAQVVNKESKMTLTTSGGVEVTMSGAAFKTDGKGLYGILAINNVDANFTYIDNEKGFFYATRCYISIPGEQQFTLTPRHWAAGEVTSINDIAAANDIIDVYNVLGVRVAHNIKAGDVNNLDPNIYIVKGRKILVK
;
A
#
# COMPACT_ATOMS: atom_id res chain seq x y z
N MET A 1 -20.97 21.47 -65.27
CA MET A 1 -20.54 20.55 -64.23
C MET A 1 -19.33 21.15 -63.55
N LYS A 2 -19.55 21.79 -62.38
CA LYS A 2 -18.49 22.40 -61.59
C LYS A 2 -18.09 21.40 -60.48
N LYS A 3 -16.84 20.90 -60.53
CA LYS A 3 -16.29 20.04 -59.51
C LYS A 3 -15.80 20.89 -58.33
N LEU A 4 -16.46 20.75 -57.19
CA LEU A 4 -16.08 21.39 -55.94
C LEU A 4 -14.99 20.51 -55.29
N PHE A 5 -13.77 21.00 -55.20
CA PHE A 5 -12.69 20.39 -54.42
C PHE A 5 -12.80 20.83 -52.97
N CYS A 6 -13.23 19.95 -52.10
CA CYS A 6 -13.10 20.12 -50.64
C CYS A 6 -11.66 19.84 -50.22
N ILE A 7 -10.92 20.90 -49.89
CA ILE A 7 -9.62 20.76 -49.22
C ILE A 7 -9.90 20.61 -47.71
N ILE A 8 -9.74 19.38 -47.19
CA ILE A 8 -9.73 19.15 -45.77
C ILE A 8 -8.33 19.51 -45.25
N ALA A 9 -8.23 20.67 -44.61
CA ALA A 9 -7.04 21.06 -43.87
C ALA A 9 -6.98 20.21 -42.59
N LEU A 10 -6.14 19.19 -42.58
CA LEU A 10 -5.73 18.53 -41.36
C LEU A 10 -4.86 19.52 -40.58
N ALA A 11 -5.45 20.21 -39.61
CA ALA A 11 -4.70 20.90 -38.58
C ALA A 11 -3.99 19.86 -37.72
N GLY A 12 -2.74 19.58 -38.04
CA GLY A 12 -1.85 18.80 -37.19
C GLY A 12 -1.63 19.59 -35.90
N ILE A 13 -2.31 19.19 -34.84
CA ILE A 13 -1.94 19.61 -33.49
C ILE A 13 -0.58 18.96 -33.20
N ALA A 14 0.50 19.71 -33.45
CA ALA A 14 1.80 19.37 -32.95
C ALA A 14 1.71 19.44 -31.41
N LEU A 15 1.45 18.29 -30.77
CA LEU A 15 1.71 18.11 -29.34
C LEU A 15 3.21 18.33 -29.17
N THR A 16 3.60 19.54 -28.83
CA THR A 16 4.94 19.80 -28.29
C THR A 16 5.03 19.00 -27.01
N ALA A 17 5.59 17.82 -27.12
CA ALA A 17 6.02 17.03 -25.95
C ALA A 17 7.06 17.88 -25.23
N TRP A 18 6.62 18.68 -24.27
CA TRP A 18 7.54 19.30 -23.33
C TRP A 18 8.17 18.14 -22.57
N SER A 19 9.42 17.83 -22.92
CA SER A 19 10.24 16.89 -22.18
C SER A 19 10.42 17.47 -20.78
N GLN A 20 9.51 17.09 -19.88
CA GLN A 20 9.65 17.45 -18.48
C GLN A 20 10.89 16.76 -17.93
N LYS A 21 11.56 17.47 -17.01
CA LYS A 21 12.72 16.90 -16.32
C LYS A 21 12.27 15.60 -15.62
N PRO A 22 13.04 14.51 -15.75
CA PRO A 22 12.69 13.26 -15.09
C PRO A 22 12.61 13.45 -13.57
N LEU A 23 11.63 12.81 -12.95
CA LEU A 23 11.50 12.75 -11.49
C LEU A 23 12.51 11.75 -10.95
N ARG A 24 13.40 12.20 -10.10
CA ARG A 24 14.38 11.36 -9.40
C ARG A 24 14.12 11.37 -7.91
N LEU A 25 13.63 10.26 -7.39
CA LEU A 25 13.38 10.03 -5.97
C LEU A 25 14.58 9.31 -5.39
N SER A 26 15.06 9.77 -4.25
CA SER A 26 16.16 9.12 -3.53
C SER A 26 15.85 9.06 -2.05
N THR A 27 16.35 8.01 -1.40
CA THR A 27 16.26 7.85 0.06
C THR A 27 16.89 9.02 0.83
N TYR A 28 17.77 9.79 0.21
CA TYR A 28 18.58 10.81 0.91
C TYR A 28 18.34 12.24 0.44
N ASN A 29 17.71 12.44 -0.71
CA ASN A 29 17.39 13.78 -1.16
C ASN A 29 15.91 14.09 -0.94
N GLY A 30 15.61 15.30 -0.53
CA GLY A 30 14.25 15.76 -0.30
C GLY A 30 13.49 16.10 -1.57
N THR A 31 13.65 15.31 -2.66
CA THR A 31 12.89 15.54 -3.90
C THR A 31 11.42 15.32 -3.63
N SER A 32 10.62 16.32 -3.94
CA SER A 32 9.17 16.32 -3.71
C SER A 32 8.44 15.76 -4.92
N VAL A 33 7.60 14.75 -4.70
CA VAL A 33 6.65 14.23 -5.69
C VAL A 33 5.58 15.28 -6.02
N GLU A 34 5.25 16.18 -5.08
CA GLU A 34 4.22 17.21 -5.24
C GLU A 34 4.45 18.13 -6.44
N ARG A 35 5.72 18.43 -6.76
CA ARG A 35 6.07 19.29 -7.91
C ARG A 35 5.73 18.64 -9.25
N TYR A 36 5.52 17.36 -9.27
CA TYR A 36 5.23 16.56 -10.46
C TYR A 36 3.79 16.04 -10.47
N ASP A 37 2.99 16.43 -9.48
CA ASP A 37 1.60 15.98 -9.35
C ASP A 37 0.78 16.30 -10.62
N GLY A 38 0.13 15.28 -11.18
CA GLY A 38 -0.60 15.37 -12.44
C GLY A 38 0.27 15.46 -13.70
N GLN A 39 1.60 15.44 -13.59
CA GLN A 39 2.51 15.59 -14.72
C GLN A 39 3.01 14.22 -15.21
N GLN A 40 3.17 14.09 -16.53
CA GLN A 40 3.75 12.91 -17.14
C GLN A 40 5.26 13.09 -17.30
N CYS A 41 6.05 12.19 -16.70
CA CYS A 41 7.51 12.21 -16.80
C CYS A 41 8.11 10.82 -16.60
N ASP A 42 9.39 10.66 -16.93
CA ASP A 42 10.16 9.50 -16.54
C ASP A 42 10.45 9.57 -15.05
N VAL A 43 10.31 8.44 -14.37
CA VAL A 43 10.53 8.35 -12.92
C VAL A 43 11.63 7.36 -12.62
N THR A 44 12.55 7.76 -11.75
CA THR A 44 13.56 6.88 -11.16
C THR A 44 13.47 6.99 -9.64
N ALA A 45 13.46 5.86 -8.96
CA ALA A 45 13.49 5.78 -7.50
C ALA A 45 14.72 4.98 -7.05
N ASP A 46 15.66 5.65 -6.39
CA ASP A 46 16.80 5.02 -5.73
C ASP A 46 16.41 4.73 -4.27
N ARG A 47 16.25 3.46 -3.96
CA ARG A 47 15.74 3.01 -2.68
C ARG A 47 16.77 2.19 -1.92
N TYR A 48 17.20 2.68 -0.76
CA TYR A 48 18.03 1.90 0.15
C TYR A 48 17.13 0.91 0.91
N LEU A 49 17.31 -0.38 0.63
CA LEU A 49 16.58 -1.48 1.27
C LEU A 49 17.47 -2.16 2.30
N PHE A 50 16.90 -2.40 3.46
CA PHE A 50 17.51 -3.23 4.49
C PHE A 50 17.11 -4.69 4.28
N THR A 51 17.97 -5.62 4.67
CA THR A 51 17.59 -7.04 4.79
C THR A 51 16.40 -7.15 5.73
N GLY A 52 15.37 -7.92 5.34
CA GLY A 52 14.12 -8.05 6.09
C GLY A 52 13.02 -7.10 5.57
N TRP A 53 12.07 -6.76 6.45
CA TRP A 53 10.92 -5.94 6.08
C TRP A 53 11.26 -4.47 5.92
N ASN A 54 10.72 -3.90 4.88
CA ASN A 54 10.76 -2.48 4.52
C ASN A 54 9.36 -2.00 4.19
N THR A 55 9.16 -0.69 4.09
CA THR A 55 7.95 -0.12 3.48
C THR A 55 8.28 0.41 2.08
N ILE A 56 7.34 0.35 1.15
CA ILE A 56 7.52 0.87 -0.21
C ILE A 56 6.22 1.43 -0.79
N SER A 57 6.32 2.58 -1.45
CA SER A 57 5.28 3.16 -2.28
C SER A 57 5.94 3.84 -3.47
N LEU A 58 5.58 3.42 -4.68
CA LEU A 58 6.13 3.98 -5.91
C LEU A 58 5.04 4.74 -6.68
N PRO A 59 5.37 5.85 -7.36
CA PRO A 59 4.42 6.56 -8.20
C PRO A 59 4.18 5.88 -9.58
N PHE A 60 4.61 4.63 -9.73
CA PHE A 60 4.40 3.80 -10.92
C PHE A 60 4.20 2.34 -10.51
N ALA A 61 3.59 1.58 -11.42
CA ALA A 61 3.36 0.16 -11.22
C ALA A 61 4.60 -0.67 -11.60
N MET A 62 4.73 -1.85 -10.97
CA MET A 62 5.71 -2.88 -11.33
C MET A 62 5.02 -4.24 -11.28
N THR A 63 5.30 -5.06 -12.27
CA THR A 63 4.87 -6.47 -12.29
C THR A 63 5.68 -7.32 -11.31
N GLU A 64 5.21 -8.54 -11.01
CA GLU A 64 5.97 -9.51 -10.24
C GLU A 64 7.35 -9.80 -10.87
N GLN A 65 7.39 -9.95 -12.20
CA GLN A 65 8.64 -10.20 -12.91
C GLN A 65 9.65 -9.05 -12.74
N GLU A 66 9.20 -7.79 -12.89
CA GLU A 66 10.07 -6.62 -12.69
C GLU A 66 10.58 -6.51 -11.25
N LEU A 67 9.76 -6.92 -10.26
CA LEU A 67 10.19 -6.98 -8.87
C LEU A 67 11.28 -8.04 -8.66
N ASP A 68 11.10 -9.23 -9.22
CA ASP A 68 12.09 -10.31 -9.13
C ASP A 68 13.40 -9.97 -9.87
N GLU A 69 13.31 -9.29 -11.02
CA GLU A 69 14.50 -8.80 -11.75
C GLU A 69 15.27 -7.73 -10.96
N ALA A 70 14.55 -6.82 -10.29
CA ALA A 70 15.17 -5.73 -9.53
C ALA A 70 15.74 -6.18 -8.18
N LEU A 71 15.08 -7.12 -7.51
CA LEU A 71 15.33 -7.45 -6.10
C LEU A 71 15.81 -8.88 -5.87
N GLY A 72 15.65 -9.76 -6.84
CA GLY A 72 15.96 -11.19 -6.73
C GLY A 72 14.81 -12.03 -6.19
N GLN A 73 15.02 -13.34 -6.21
CA GLN A 73 14.04 -14.31 -5.73
C GLN A 73 13.85 -14.23 -4.21
N GLY A 74 12.67 -14.65 -3.72
CA GLY A 74 12.35 -14.68 -2.29
C GLY A 74 11.84 -13.36 -1.72
N VAL A 75 11.68 -12.33 -2.55
CA VAL A 75 10.99 -11.09 -2.19
C VAL A 75 9.51 -11.39 -1.89
N LYS A 76 8.96 -10.77 -0.83
CA LYS A 76 7.51 -10.77 -0.57
C LYS A 76 7.00 -9.34 -0.67
N LEU A 77 5.78 -9.20 -1.15
CA LEU A 77 5.07 -7.93 -1.22
C LEU A 77 3.69 -8.12 -0.58
N GLU A 78 3.40 -7.30 0.41
CA GLU A 78 2.13 -7.41 1.12
C GLU A 78 1.47 -6.03 1.24
N ARG A 79 0.14 -6.03 1.15
CA ARG A 79 -0.69 -4.84 1.37
C ARG A 79 -1.48 -4.97 2.66
N LEU A 80 -1.72 -3.85 3.32
CA LEU A 80 -2.64 -3.78 4.46
C LEU A 80 -4.07 -4.04 3.96
N VAL A 81 -4.77 -5.01 4.54
CA VAL A 81 -6.13 -5.40 4.13
C VAL A 81 -7.14 -5.33 5.25
N GLY A 82 -6.69 -5.14 6.49
CA GLY A 82 -7.60 -5.03 7.63
C GLY A 82 -6.86 -4.61 8.88
N VAL A 83 -7.61 -4.06 9.84
CA VAL A 83 -7.11 -3.70 11.17
C VAL A 83 -8.06 -4.21 12.24
N THR A 84 -7.52 -4.74 13.33
CA THR A 84 -8.32 -5.23 14.45
C THR A 84 -7.76 -4.68 15.75
N GLN A 85 -8.60 -4.12 16.60
CA GLN A 85 -8.19 -3.54 17.88
C GLN A 85 -8.58 -4.42 19.05
N GLN A 86 -7.67 -4.59 20.00
CA GLN A 86 -7.92 -5.19 21.31
C GLN A 86 -7.19 -4.35 22.38
N GLY A 87 -7.96 -3.57 23.13
CA GLY A 87 -7.38 -2.64 24.11
C GLY A 87 -6.46 -1.63 23.45
N ASN A 88 -5.19 -1.63 23.86
CA ASN A 88 -4.14 -0.75 23.31
C ASN A 88 -3.31 -1.41 22.17
N GLU A 89 -3.71 -2.57 21.71
CA GLU A 89 -3.08 -3.26 20.59
C GLU A 89 -3.94 -3.12 19.33
N ILE A 90 -3.30 -2.81 18.21
CA ILE A 90 -3.87 -2.85 16.87
C ILE A 90 -3.10 -3.88 16.05
N VAL A 91 -3.82 -4.93 15.62
CA VAL A 91 -3.29 -5.92 14.68
C VAL A 91 -3.47 -5.38 13.27
N LEU A 92 -2.36 -5.29 12.54
CA LEU A 92 -2.30 -4.90 11.14
C LEU A 92 -2.31 -6.16 10.28
N ASN A 93 -3.40 -6.41 9.56
CA ASN A 93 -3.50 -7.59 8.70
C ASN A 93 -2.94 -7.27 7.31
N PHE A 94 -1.79 -7.85 6.99
CA PHE A 94 -1.15 -7.75 5.69
C PHE A 94 -1.39 -9.02 4.89
N GLN A 95 -1.70 -8.90 3.61
CA GLN A 95 -1.90 -10.02 2.69
C GLN A 95 -0.88 -9.99 1.58
N ASP A 96 -0.29 -11.16 1.28
CA ASP A 96 0.58 -11.34 0.12
C ASP A 96 -0.16 -10.98 -1.17
N CYS A 97 0.44 -10.08 -1.91
CA CYS A 97 -0.04 -9.60 -3.20
C CYS A 97 1.08 -9.53 -4.25
N LYS A 98 2.17 -10.27 -4.06
CA LYS A 98 3.32 -10.24 -4.97
C LYS A 98 2.93 -10.55 -6.41
N ALA A 99 2.04 -11.53 -6.64
CA ALA A 99 1.54 -11.87 -7.96
C ALA A 99 0.76 -10.74 -8.66
N GLU A 100 0.21 -9.77 -7.87
CA GLU A 100 -0.44 -8.58 -8.41
C GLU A 100 0.57 -7.48 -8.76
N GLY A 101 1.80 -7.56 -8.25
CA GLY A 101 2.83 -6.55 -8.36
C GLY A 101 2.54 -5.29 -7.53
N ILE A 102 3.39 -4.28 -7.69
CA ILE A 102 3.16 -2.94 -7.13
C ILE A 102 2.18 -2.18 -8.04
N LYS A 103 1.10 -1.68 -7.47
CA LYS A 103 0.23 -0.69 -8.12
C LYS A 103 0.74 0.71 -7.80
N ALA A 104 0.69 1.60 -8.79
CA ALA A 104 1.13 2.98 -8.59
C ALA A 104 0.40 3.63 -7.41
N ASN A 105 1.14 4.37 -6.60
CA ASN A 105 0.61 5.14 -5.47
C ASN A 105 -0.13 4.32 -4.40
N GLN A 106 0.24 3.06 -4.24
CA GLN A 106 -0.25 2.26 -3.11
C GLN A 106 0.88 1.99 -2.11
N PRO A 107 0.59 2.04 -0.80
CA PRO A 107 1.55 1.68 0.23
C PRO A 107 1.59 0.18 0.45
N TYR A 108 2.80 -0.38 0.60
CA TYR A 108 3.07 -1.80 0.84
C TYR A 108 4.14 -1.98 1.90
N ILE A 109 4.21 -3.18 2.47
CA ILE A 109 5.42 -3.71 3.08
C ILE A 109 6.10 -4.67 2.11
N LEU A 110 7.44 -4.64 2.11
CA LEU A 110 8.30 -5.41 1.22
C LEU A 110 9.34 -6.16 2.03
N TYR A 111 9.36 -7.49 1.95
CA TYR A 111 10.44 -8.30 2.50
C TYR A 111 11.55 -8.42 1.46
N TYR A 112 12.74 -7.98 1.83
CA TYR A 112 13.94 -8.06 1.00
C TYR A 112 14.92 -9.07 1.62
N PRO A 113 15.14 -10.24 0.97
CA PRO A 113 16.02 -11.29 1.50
C PRO A 113 17.51 -11.03 1.27
N GLY A 114 17.84 -10.09 0.35
CA GLY A 114 19.22 -9.81 -0.03
C GLY A 114 19.97 -8.97 1.01
N GLU A 115 21.25 -8.79 0.77
CA GLU A 115 22.08 -7.90 1.58
C GLU A 115 21.61 -6.46 1.45
N THR A 116 21.66 -5.72 2.56
CA THR A 116 21.31 -4.30 2.63
C THR A 116 22.05 -3.51 1.57
N SER A 117 21.32 -2.90 0.65
CA SER A 117 21.88 -2.21 -0.52
C SER A 117 20.91 -1.20 -1.14
N SER A 118 21.46 -0.34 -2.00
CA SER A 118 20.66 0.54 -2.84
C SER A 118 20.11 -0.21 -4.05
N LYS A 119 18.81 -0.06 -4.29
CA LYS A 119 18.12 -0.62 -5.45
C LYS A 119 17.52 0.51 -6.26
N LYS A 120 17.51 0.33 -7.57
CA LYS A 120 17.01 1.33 -8.51
C LYS A 120 15.78 0.77 -9.22
N PHE A 121 14.70 1.54 -9.17
CA PHE A 121 13.47 1.28 -9.90
C PHE A 121 13.26 2.42 -10.90
N SER A 122 12.73 2.13 -12.07
CA SER A 122 12.45 3.17 -13.08
C SER A 122 11.27 2.80 -13.95
N ALA A 123 10.53 3.81 -14.36
CA ALA A 123 9.47 3.70 -15.34
C ALA A 123 9.42 4.96 -16.20
N ASN A 124 9.05 4.80 -17.48
CA ASN A 124 8.98 5.88 -18.44
C ASN A 124 7.57 6.42 -18.55
N ALA A 125 7.44 7.72 -18.82
CA ALA A 125 6.18 8.38 -19.19
C ALA A 125 5.04 8.14 -18.18
N GLN A 126 5.33 8.12 -16.88
CA GLN A 126 4.35 7.91 -15.82
C GLN A 126 3.65 9.21 -15.45
N VAL A 127 2.32 9.14 -15.26
CA VAL A 127 1.59 10.24 -14.63
C VAL A 127 1.79 10.14 -13.12
N VAL A 128 2.47 11.13 -12.57
CA VAL A 128 2.79 11.17 -11.15
C VAL A 128 1.57 11.62 -10.35
N ASN A 129 1.30 10.95 -9.24
CA ASN A 129 0.29 11.34 -8.25
C ASN A 129 0.95 11.42 -6.88
N LYS A 130 0.72 12.51 -6.16
CA LYS A 130 1.26 12.70 -4.81
C LYS A 130 0.51 11.91 -3.74
N GLU A 131 -0.75 11.56 -3.99
CA GLU A 131 -1.59 10.85 -3.05
C GLU A 131 -1.27 9.35 -3.06
N SER A 132 -0.82 8.85 -1.94
CA SER A 132 -0.59 7.43 -1.70
C SER A 132 -1.01 7.11 -0.27
N LYS A 133 -2.25 6.64 -0.10
CA LYS A 133 -2.77 6.30 1.23
C LYS A 133 -3.80 5.19 1.18
N MET A 134 -3.91 4.47 2.27
CA MET A 134 -4.97 3.51 2.57
C MET A 134 -5.42 3.74 4.00
N THR A 135 -6.69 3.98 4.20
CA THR A 135 -7.30 4.20 5.52
C THR A 135 -8.26 3.06 5.83
N LEU A 136 -8.13 2.49 7.01
CA LEU A 136 -9.00 1.47 7.57
C LEU A 136 -9.42 1.88 8.98
N THR A 137 -10.61 1.45 9.41
CA THR A 137 -11.13 1.75 10.73
C THR A 137 -11.28 0.47 11.53
N THR A 138 -10.87 0.46 12.79
CA THR A 138 -11.11 -0.66 13.70
C THR A 138 -12.56 -0.70 14.12
N SER A 139 -13.03 -1.85 14.64
CA SER A 139 -14.37 -1.97 15.23
C SER A 139 -14.60 -1.03 16.43
N GLY A 140 -13.53 -0.51 17.04
CA GLY A 140 -13.57 0.50 18.09
C GLY A 140 -13.60 1.94 17.58
N GLY A 141 -13.68 2.14 16.25
CA GLY A 141 -13.72 3.48 15.63
C GLY A 141 -12.36 4.17 15.48
N VAL A 142 -11.25 3.47 15.74
CA VAL A 142 -9.90 4.03 15.56
C VAL A 142 -9.53 3.96 14.08
N GLU A 143 -9.24 5.13 13.49
CA GLU A 143 -8.76 5.23 12.12
C GLU A 143 -7.26 4.94 12.05
N VAL A 144 -6.86 4.05 11.15
CA VAL A 144 -5.47 3.67 10.87
C VAL A 144 -5.18 3.97 9.41
N THR A 145 -4.29 4.90 9.15
CA THR A 145 -3.91 5.28 7.79
C THR A 145 -2.47 4.90 7.50
N MET A 146 -2.24 4.05 6.50
CA MET A 146 -0.92 3.79 5.94
C MET A 146 -0.72 4.70 4.72
N SER A 147 0.32 5.53 4.74
CA SER A 147 0.61 6.52 3.71
C SER A 147 2.01 6.35 3.14
N GLY A 148 2.15 6.54 1.83
CA GLY A 148 3.44 6.74 1.19
C GLY A 148 3.91 8.19 1.36
N ALA A 149 5.18 8.38 1.70
CA ALA A 149 5.76 9.71 1.79
C ALA A 149 5.97 10.32 0.40
N ALA A 150 5.35 11.46 0.13
CA ALA A 150 5.53 12.19 -1.12
C ALA A 150 6.81 13.05 -1.13
N PHE A 151 7.35 13.35 0.04
CA PHE A 151 8.58 14.11 0.26
C PHE A 151 9.17 13.74 1.63
N LYS A 152 10.23 14.46 2.06
CA LYS A 152 10.75 14.30 3.42
C LYS A 152 9.69 14.70 4.44
N THR A 153 9.04 13.71 5.03
CA THR A 153 7.97 13.87 6.03
C THR A 153 8.54 13.74 7.44
N ASP A 154 8.18 14.65 8.33
CA ASP A 154 8.49 14.53 9.76
C ASP A 154 7.83 13.26 10.32
N GLY A 155 8.61 12.47 11.04
CA GLY A 155 8.17 11.20 11.59
C GLY A 155 7.53 11.29 12.96
N LYS A 156 7.63 12.44 13.66
CA LYS A 156 7.09 12.60 15.02
C LYS A 156 5.59 12.32 15.05
N GLY A 157 5.17 11.45 15.94
CA GLY A 157 3.77 11.02 16.05
C GLY A 157 3.35 9.93 15.06
N LEU A 158 4.26 9.42 14.24
CA LEU A 158 4.00 8.40 13.24
C LEU A 158 4.66 7.07 13.61
N TYR A 159 4.21 5.99 12.98
CA TYR A 159 4.81 4.67 13.12
C TYR A 159 5.54 4.27 11.83
N GLY A 160 6.72 3.69 11.97
CA GLY A 160 7.51 3.24 10.83
C GLY A 160 8.29 1.96 11.09
N ILE A 161 8.68 1.28 10.02
CA ILE A 161 9.66 0.21 10.05
C ILE A 161 11.04 0.85 10.04
N LEU A 162 11.68 0.92 11.21
CA LEU A 162 12.94 1.64 11.43
C LEU A 162 14.14 0.74 11.63
N ALA A 163 13.92 -0.49 12.07
CA ALA A 163 14.99 -1.39 12.45
C ALA A 163 15.65 -2.05 11.23
N ILE A 164 16.97 -2.15 11.28
CA ILE A 164 17.77 -3.02 10.41
C ILE A 164 17.47 -4.47 10.79
N ASN A 165 17.38 -5.37 9.82
CA ASN A 165 17.03 -6.78 10.00
C ASN A 165 15.66 -7.00 10.70
N ASN A 166 14.68 -6.19 10.35
CA ASN A 166 13.33 -6.32 10.85
C ASN A 166 12.65 -7.55 10.22
N VAL A 167 12.66 -8.67 10.92
CA VAL A 167 12.10 -9.95 10.44
C VAL A 167 10.60 -10.06 10.64
N ASP A 168 10.02 -9.26 11.55
CA ASP A 168 8.62 -9.36 11.97
C ASP A 168 7.76 -8.18 11.47
N ALA A 169 8.30 -7.32 10.60
CA ALA A 169 7.64 -6.10 10.11
C ALA A 169 7.17 -5.14 11.23
N ASN A 170 7.85 -5.10 12.37
CA ASN A 170 7.45 -4.30 13.51
C ASN A 170 7.47 -2.80 13.20
N PHE A 171 6.34 -2.14 13.44
CA PHE A 171 6.20 -0.69 13.35
C PHE A 171 6.51 -0.06 14.70
N THR A 172 7.43 0.89 14.72
CA THR A 172 7.85 1.61 15.92
C THR A 172 7.27 3.02 15.90
N TYR A 173 6.70 3.47 17.01
CA TYR A 173 6.26 4.85 17.20
C TYR A 173 7.47 5.77 17.30
N ILE A 174 7.42 6.91 16.60
CA ILE A 174 8.48 7.92 16.61
C ILE A 174 8.04 9.06 17.53
N ASP A 175 8.70 9.18 18.66
CA ASP A 175 8.40 10.17 19.71
C ASP A 175 9.27 11.43 19.64
N ASN A 176 10.26 11.43 18.75
CA ASN A 176 11.26 12.49 18.65
C ASN A 176 11.29 13.14 17.25
N GLU A 177 11.89 14.35 17.19
CA GLU A 177 11.96 15.18 15.97
C GLU A 177 13.08 14.77 15.01
N LYS A 178 13.78 13.67 15.26
CA LYS A 178 14.91 13.22 14.43
C LYS A 178 14.53 12.17 13.39
N GLY A 179 13.33 11.63 13.46
CA GLY A 179 12.82 10.63 12.51
C GLY A 179 12.21 11.30 11.27
N PHE A 180 12.59 10.84 10.09
CA PHE A 180 12.01 11.30 8.83
C PHE A 180 11.68 10.14 7.91
N PHE A 181 10.57 10.26 7.18
CA PHE A 181 10.26 9.40 6.05
C PHE A 181 10.58 10.15 4.75
N TYR A 182 11.41 9.56 3.92
CA TYR A 182 11.71 10.09 2.60
C TYR A 182 10.74 9.52 1.57
N ALA A 183 10.64 10.16 0.41
CA ALA A 183 9.84 9.68 -0.71
C ALA A 183 10.10 8.18 -0.97
N THR A 184 9.03 7.45 -1.32
CA THR A 184 8.99 6.00 -1.49
C THR A 184 8.96 5.15 -0.21
N ARG A 185 9.07 5.74 0.98
CA ARG A 185 8.79 5.06 2.26
C ARG A 185 7.33 5.22 2.65
N CYS A 186 6.82 4.29 3.47
CA CYS A 186 5.50 4.45 4.06
C CYS A 186 5.60 4.55 5.58
N TYR A 187 4.57 5.14 6.15
CA TYR A 187 4.35 5.26 7.58
C TYR A 187 2.89 5.00 7.91
N ILE A 188 2.59 4.74 9.18
CA ILE A 188 1.23 4.66 9.68
C ILE A 188 0.98 5.86 10.57
N SER A 189 -0.18 6.50 10.39
CA SER A 189 -0.71 7.53 11.26
C SER A 189 -2.01 7.06 11.91
N ILE A 190 -2.18 7.37 13.20
CA ILE A 190 -3.38 7.12 13.98
C ILE A 190 -3.72 8.43 14.67
N PRO A 191 -4.89 9.03 14.43
CA PRO A 191 -5.28 10.29 15.04
C PRO A 191 -5.40 10.18 16.56
N GLY A 192 -5.09 11.27 17.26
CA GLY A 192 -5.19 11.38 18.71
C GLY A 192 -3.84 11.27 19.41
N GLU A 193 -3.88 11.40 20.75
CA GLU A 193 -2.67 11.37 21.59
C GLU A 193 -2.33 9.96 22.11
N GLN A 194 -3.26 9.01 21.95
CA GLN A 194 -3.08 7.64 22.41
C GLN A 194 -2.09 6.90 21.51
N GLN A 195 -1.06 6.33 22.12
CA GLN A 195 -0.14 5.44 21.43
C GLN A 195 -0.64 4.00 21.50
N PHE A 196 -0.54 3.29 20.38
CA PHE A 196 -0.92 1.90 20.26
C PHE A 196 0.31 1.03 20.01
N THR A 197 0.25 -0.21 20.45
CA THR A 197 1.17 -1.25 19.97
C THR A 197 0.63 -1.76 18.63
N LEU A 198 1.46 -1.69 17.59
CA LEU A 198 1.09 -2.19 16.25
C LEU A 198 1.72 -3.56 16.03
N THR A 199 0.88 -4.58 15.85
CA THR A 199 1.31 -5.97 15.64
C THR A 199 0.99 -6.39 14.21
N PRO A 200 1.99 -6.56 13.32
CA PRO A 200 1.76 -7.07 11.98
C PRO A 200 1.37 -8.56 12.01
N ARG A 201 0.45 -8.92 11.12
CA ARG A 201 0.05 -10.31 10.87
C ARG A 201 0.05 -10.55 9.38
N HIS A 202 0.74 -11.60 8.95
CA HIS A 202 0.97 -11.93 7.57
C HIS A 202 0.03 -13.05 7.10
N TRP A 203 -0.60 -12.87 5.94
CA TRP A 203 -1.51 -13.82 5.33
C TRP A 203 -1.00 -14.19 3.93
N ALA A 204 -0.94 -15.50 3.64
CA ALA A 204 -0.53 -15.97 2.32
C ALA A 204 -1.54 -15.57 1.23
N ALA A 205 -1.10 -15.52 -0.01
CA ALA A 205 -1.97 -15.34 -1.16
C ALA A 205 -3.03 -16.44 -1.20
N GLY A 206 -4.30 -16.04 -1.39
CA GLY A 206 -5.43 -16.98 -1.42
C GLY A 206 -5.81 -17.60 -0.08
N GLU A 207 -5.11 -17.28 1.02
CA GLU A 207 -5.47 -17.75 2.37
C GLU A 207 -6.81 -17.13 2.83
N VAL A 208 -7.14 -15.97 2.30
CA VAL A 208 -8.38 -15.25 2.56
C VAL A 208 -9.30 -15.36 1.35
N THR A 209 -10.50 -15.86 1.55
CA THR A 209 -11.49 -16.14 0.49
C THR A 209 -12.67 -15.16 0.53
N SER A 210 -13.52 -15.19 -0.48
CA SER A 210 -14.81 -14.47 -0.47
C SER A 210 -15.82 -15.21 0.41
N ILE A 211 -16.75 -14.48 1.00
CA ILE A 211 -17.87 -15.09 1.75
C ILE A 211 -18.71 -16.01 0.86
N ASN A 212 -18.88 -15.68 -0.41
CA ASN A 212 -19.64 -16.48 -1.37
C ASN A 212 -19.05 -17.88 -1.63
N ASP A 213 -17.76 -18.06 -1.33
CA ASP A 213 -17.08 -19.37 -1.46
C ASP A 213 -17.32 -20.29 -0.25
N ILE A 214 -17.94 -19.78 0.82
CA ILE A 214 -18.10 -20.50 2.09
C ILE A 214 -19.56 -20.67 2.53
N ALA A 215 -20.44 -19.76 2.11
CA ALA A 215 -21.85 -19.75 2.54
C ALA A 215 -22.75 -19.16 1.44
N ALA A 216 -23.94 -19.74 1.29
CA ALA A 216 -24.98 -19.13 0.46
C ALA A 216 -25.48 -17.82 1.11
N ALA A 217 -25.91 -16.85 0.29
CA ALA A 217 -26.26 -15.51 0.77
C ALA A 217 -27.32 -15.49 1.91
N ASN A 218 -28.21 -16.47 1.96
CA ASN A 218 -29.25 -16.60 3.00
C ASN A 218 -28.86 -17.48 4.17
N ASP A 219 -27.67 -18.10 4.17
CA ASP A 219 -27.20 -18.87 5.33
C ASP A 219 -27.07 -17.97 6.54
N ILE A 220 -27.54 -18.45 7.68
CA ILE A 220 -27.34 -17.77 8.96
C ILE A 220 -26.00 -18.19 9.54
N ILE A 221 -25.16 -17.22 9.86
CA ILE A 221 -23.78 -17.44 10.28
C ILE A 221 -23.39 -16.54 11.45
N ASP A 222 -22.40 -17.00 12.19
CA ASP A 222 -21.64 -16.18 13.13
C ASP A 222 -20.33 -15.75 12.49
N VAL A 223 -19.93 -14.51 12.78
CA VAL A 223 -18.70 -13.91 12.27
C VAL A 223 -17.78 -13.57 13.44
N TYR A 224 -16.52 -13.96 13.30
CA TYR A 224 -15.49 -13.71 14.31
C TYR A 224 -14.36 -12.87 13.68
N ASN A 225 -13.72 -12.03 14.48
CA ASN A 225 -12.47 -11.42 14.06
C ASN A 225 -11.30 -12.43 14.14
N VAL A 226 -10.12 -12.02 13.66
CA VAL A 226 -8.91 -12.87 13.65
C VAL A 226 -8.36 -13.19 15.04
N LEU A 227 -8.88 -12.55 16.10
CA LEU A 227 -8.57 -12.84 17.51
C LEU A 227 -9.57 -13.82 18.12
N GLY A 228 -10.56 -14.32 17.34
CA GLY A 228 -11.60 -15.25 17.80
C GLY A 228 -12.76 -14.57 18.56
N VAL A 229 -12.81 -13.25 18.59
CA VAL A 229 -13.93 -12.51 19.20
C VAL A 229 -15.08 -12.46 18.20
N ARG A 230 -16.29 -12.85 18.64
CA ARG A 230 -17.50 -12.78 17.82
C ARG A 230 -17.90 -11.32 17.61
N VAL A 231 -17.92 -10.88 16.35
CA VAL A 231 -18.27 -9.51 15.94
C VAL A 231 -19.68 -9.40 15.39
N ALA A 232 -20.24 -10.52 14.89
CA ALA A 232 -21.64 -10.57 14.48
C ALA A 232 -22.21 -11.96 14.81
N HIS A 233 -23.51 -11.99 15.15
CA HIS A 233 -24.23 -13.20 15.55
C HIS A 233 -25.53 -13.33 14.77
N ASN A 234 -25.77 -14.51 14.21
CA ASN A 234 -27.00 -14.84 13.47
C ASN A 234 -27.31 -13.86 12.33
N ILE A 235 -26.29 -13.44 11.58
CA ILE A 235 -26.49 -12.61 10.38
C ILE A 235 -26.57 -13.47 9.12
N LYS A 236 -27.22 -12.96 8.07
CA LYS A 236 -27.16 -13.61 6.76
C LYS A 236 -25.74 -13.48 6.18
N ALA A 237 -25.25 -14.52 5.51
CA ALA A 237 -23.94 -14.48 4.88
C ALA A 237 -23.79 -13.35 3.86
N GLY A 238 -24.89 -12.99 3.15
CA GLY A 238 -24.89 -11.83 2.25
C GLY A 238 -24.65 -10.48 2.93
N ASP A 239 -25.00 -10.37 4.21
CA ASP A 239 -24.86 -9.14 4.99
C ASP A 239 -23.42 -8.95 5.53
N VAL A 240 -22.56 -9.97 5.42
CA VAL A 240 -21.15 -9.88 5.87
C VAL A 240 -20.39 -8.77 5.14
N ASN A 241 -20.73 -8.53 3.87
CA ASN A 241 -20.10 -7.46 3.10
C ASN A 241 -20.45 -6.04 3.59
N ASN A 242 -21.40 -5.91 4.52
CA ASN A 242 -21.75 -4.65 5.17
C ASN A 242 -20.96 -4.40 6.45
N LEU A 243 -20.11 -5.36 6.87
CA LEU A 243 -19.17 -5.17 7.98
C LEU A 243 -18.00 -4.27 7.53
N ASP A 244 -17.32 -3.70 8.50
CA ASP A 244 -16.13 -2.89 8.23
C ASP A 244 -15.08 -3.70 7.43
N PRO A 245 -14.34 -3.07 6.50
CA PRO A 245 -13.27 -3.72 5.74
C PRO A 245 -12.25 -4.39 6.66
N ASN A 246 -12.18 -5.71 6.62
CA ASN A 246 -11.27 -6.48 7.47
C ASN A 246 -11.23 -7.96 7.06
N ILE A 247 -10.34 -8.73 7.72
CA ILE A 247 -10.37 -10.20 7.67
C ILE A 247 -11.21 -10.72 8.83
N TYR A 248 -12.20 -11.57 8.49
CA TYR A 248 -13.07 -12.24 9.45
C TYR A 248 -12.94 -13.76 9.33
N ILE A 249 -13.43 -14.47 10.34
CA ILE A 249 -13.53 -15.92 10.37
C ILE A 249 -15.02 -16.29 10.33
N VAL A 250 -15.41 -17.07 9.31
CA VAL A 250 -16.75 -17.60 9.12
C VAL A 250 -16.63 -19.10 8.85
N LYS A 251 -17.36 -19.93 9.61
CA LYS A 251 -17.30 -21.40 9.48
C LYS A 251 -15.85 -21.94 9.47
N GLY A 252 -14.96 -21.33 10.28
CA GLY A 252 -13.55 -21.71 10.39
C GLY A 252 -12.65 -21.27 9.22
N ARG A 253 -13.18 -20.55 8.25
CA ARG A 253 -12.44 -20.02 7.09
C ARG A 253 -12.31 -18.51 7.16
N LYS A 254 -11.20 -17.99 6.67
CA LYS A 254 -10.91 -16.56 6.62
C LYS A 254 -11.55 -15.96 5.38
N ILE A 255 -12.21 -14.83 5.57
CA ILE A 255 -12.82 -14.05 4.50
C ILE A 255 -12.31 -12.61 4.55
N LEU A 256 -12.21 -11.97 3.40
CA LEU A 256 -11.90 -10.55 3.28
C LEU A 256 -13.17 -9.79 2.93
N VAL A 257 -13.57 -8.88 3.81
CA VAL A 257 -14.57 -7.84 3.55
C VAL A 257 -13.83 -6.59 3.08
N LYS A 258 -14.26 -6.01 1.94
CA LYS A 258 -13.60 -4.88 1.27
C LYS A 258 -14.39 -3.61 1.41
#